data_8a2f467d96ade1cd10897f2914dfc6ae
#
_entry.id   8a2f467d96ade1cd10897f2914dfc6ae
#
_cell.length_a   1.000
_cell.length_b   1.000
_cell.length_c   1.000
_cell.angle_alpha   90.00
_cell.angle_beta   90.00
_cell.angle_gamma   90.00
#
_symmetry.space_group_name_H-M   'P 1'
#
loop_
_entity.id
_entity.type
_entity.pdbx_description
1 polymer ?
#
loop_
_entity_poly.entity_id
_entity_poly.type
_entity_poly.pdbx_seq_one_letter_code
_entity_poly.pdbx_strand_id
1 'polypeptide(L)'
;YDEDWRVFARSASDAKAPINSFLIALDIMDEQNLEPNYNIKVIMDMEEEMGSPNLPNAVKKYRKKLKADRLVILDGPRHPSNEPTLTFGARGIATIQLKVHGPKYPQHSGHYGNYVPNPAIRLSQIIASMKNQDGIVTINGFYDGIEISDKARKIMAQVPDDENEIRRSIGISEIDK
;
A
#
# COMPACT_ATOMS: atom_id res chain seq x y z
N TYR A 1 -5.68 15.05 29.16
CA TYR A 1 -5.35 14.01 28.18
C TYR A 1 -3.84 13.78 28.25
N ASP A 2 -3.44 12.50 28.22
CA ASP A 2 -2.04 12.11 28.14
C ASP A 2 -1.62 12.11 26.67
N GLU A 3 -0.43 12.60 26.34
CA GLU A 3 0.07 12.66 24.97
C GLU A 3 0.24 11.27 24.34
N ASP A 4 0.39 10.23 25.18
CA ASP A 4 0.52 8.84 24.75
C ASP A 4 -0.80 8.08 24.58
N TRP A 5 -1.94 8.75 24.79
CA TRP A 5 -3.23 8.11 24.60
C TRP A 5 -3.46 7.71 23.14
N ARG A 6 -3.87 6.47 22.95
CA ARG A 6 -4.13 5.89 21.63
C ARG A 6 -5.56 5.39 21.54
N VAL A 7 -6.21 5.69 20.42
CA VAL A 7 -7.54 5.19 20.12
C VAL A 7 -7.41 3.94 19.26
N PHE A 8 -7.89 2.81 19.77
CA PHE A 8 -7.92 1.54 19.05
C PHE A 8 -9.36 1.26 18.61
N ALA A 9 -9.66 1.49 17.35
CA ALA A 9 -10.96 1.21 16.78
C ALA A 9 -10.84 1.03 15.26
N ARG A 10 -11.83 0.37 14.65
CA ARG A 10 -11.92 0.27 13.19
C ARG A 10 -11.93 1.66 12.56
N SER A 11 -11.11 1.88 11.56
CA SER A 11 -10.94 3.14 10.84
C SER A 11 -10.44 4.32 11.69
N ALA A 12 -9.94 4.10 12.91
CA ALA A 12 -9.45 5.20 13.76
C ALA A 12 -8.29 5.96 13.10
N SER A 13 -7.36 5.23 12.49
CA SER A 13 -6.25 5.79 11.72
C SER A 13 -6.59 5.82 10.22
N ASP A 14 -6.93 4.70 9.66
CA ASP A 14 -7.18 4.46 8.25
C ASP A 14 -8.69 4.23 8.03
N ALA A 15 -9.49 5.26 7.53
CA ALA A 15 -8.95 6.62 7.33
C ALA A 15 -9.92 7.70 7.85
N LYS A 16 -10.33 7.64 9.12
CA LYS A 16 -11.12 8.71 9.76
C LYS A 16 -10.23 9.81 10.37
N ALA A 17 -9.03 9.45 10.83
CA ALA A 17 -8.10 10.43 11.40
C ALA A 17 -7.70 11.52 10.38
N PRO A 18 -7.37 11.24 9.12
CA PRO A 18 -7.06 12.28 8.13
C PRO A 18 -8.19 13.28 7.91
N ILE A 19 -9.44 12.80 7.85
CA ILE A 19 -10.62 13.65 7.68
C ILE A 19 -10.78 14.58 8.89
N ASN A 20 -10.69 14.04 10.11
CA ASN A 20 -10.78 14.83 11.32
C ASN A 20 -9.63 15.85 11.43
N SER A 21 -8.41 15.46 11.11
CA SER A 21 -7.25 16.35 11.11
C SER A 21 -7.43 17.52 10.13
N PHE A 22 -8.00 17.23 8.96
CA PHE A 22 -8.30 18.29 7.98
C PHE A 22 -9.36 19.27 8.49
N LEU A 23 -10.44 18.77 9.11
CA LEU A 23 -11.48 19.64 9.69
C LEU A 23 -10.93 20.49 10.84
N ILE A 24 -10.15 19.89 11.74
CA ILE A 24 -9.49 20.61 12.83
C ILE A 24 -8.54 21.68 12.28
N ALA A 25 -7.82 21.41 11.20
CA ALA A 25 -6.95 22.41 10.59
C ALA A 25 -7.76 23.61 10.06
N LEU A 26 -8.93 23.38 9.48
CA LEU A 26 -9.84 24.46 9.06
C LEU A 26 -10.39 25.26 10.25
N ASP A 27 -10.78 24.59 11.33
CA ASP A 27 -11.26 25.23 12.56
C ASP A 27 -10.16 26.11 13.17
N ILE A 28 -8.91 25.63 13.24
CA ILE A 28 -7.78 26.42 13.73
C ILE A 28 -7.53 27.64 12.84
N MET A 29 -7.65 27.51 11.53
CA MET A 29 -7.51 28.64 10.61
C MET A 29 -8.60 29.69 10.86
N ASP A 30 -9.83 29.26 11.04
CA ASP A 30 -10.96 30.16 11.34
C ASP A 30 -10.75 30.90 12.67
N GLU A 31 -10.39 30.20 13.74
CA GLU A 31 -10.07 30.79 15.06
C GLU A 31 -8.94 31.82 14.99
N GLN A 32 -7.97 31.63 14.08
CA GLN A 32 -6.86 32.56 13.87
C GLN A 32 -7.17 33.65 12.83
N ASN A 33 -8.37 33.71 12.29
CA ASN A 33 -8.80 34.58 11.19
C ASN A 33 -7.89 34.43 9.94
N LEU A 34 -7.45 33.21 9.65
CA LEU A 34 -6.67 32.87 8.48
C LEU A 34 -7.57 32.30 7.39
N GLU A 35 -7.87 33.08 6.37
CA GLU A 35 -8.62 32.58 5.22
C GLU A 35 -7.67 31.99 4.16
N PRO A 36 -7.97 30.76 3.65
CA PRO A 36 -7.20 30.21 2.54
C PRO A 36 -7.44 31.08 1.28
N ASN A 37 -6.38 31.42 0.58
CA ASN A 37 -6.43 32.18 -0.67
C ASN A 37 -6.68 31.30 -1.91
N TYR A 38 -7.26 30.11 -1.71
CA TYR A 38 -7.55 29.11 -2.73
C TYR A 38 -8.87 28.38 -2.40
N ASN A 39 -9.48 27.81 -3.44
CA ASN A 39 -10.68 26.99 -3.26
C ASN A 39 -10.33 25.57 -2.90
N ILE A 40 -11.06 25.00 -1.95
CA ILE A 40 -10.92 23.62 -1.52
C ILE A 40 -12.09 22.80 -2.06
N LYS A 41 -11.79 21.64 -2.62
CA LYS A 41 -12.77 20.62 -3.04
C LYS A 41 -12.40 19.33 -2.38
N VAL A 42 -13.35 18.69 -1.73
CA VAL A 42 -13.13 17.43 -1.01
C VAL A 42 -13.88 16.31 -1.71
N ILE A 43 -13.21 15.20 -1.90
CA ILE A 43 -13.79 13.91 -2.32
C ILE A 43 -13.54 12.96 -1.16
N MET A 44 -14.58 12.30 -0.68
CA MET A 44 -14.49 11.23 0.28
C MET A 44 -14.92 9.93 -0.40
N ASP A 45 -14.00 8.97 -0.47
CA ASP A 45 -14.29 7.63 -0.99
C ASP A 45 -14.57 6.69 0.18
N MET A 46 -15.80 6.20 0.27
CA MET A 46 -16.22 5.26 1.30
C MET A 46 -16.01 3.80 0.90
N GLU A 47 -15.50 3.56 -0.29
CA GLU A 47 -15.29 2.23 -0.86
C GLU A 47 -13.81 1.93 -1.14
N GLU A 48 -12.88 2.72 -0.57
CA GLU A 48 -11.45 2.58 -0.84
C GLU A 48 -10.96 1.16 -0.52
N GLU A 49 -11.31 0.61 0.63
CA GLU A 49 -10.96 -0.74 1.08
C GLU A 49 -11.52 -1.87 0.20
N MET A 50 -12.46 -1.55 -0.68
CA MET A 50 -13.02 -2.46 -1.67
C MET A 50 -12.47 -2.23 -3.08
N GLY A 51 -11.41 -1.40 -3.20
CA GLY A 51 -10.78 -1.05 -4.47
C GLY A 51 -11.51 0.05 -5.24
N SER A 52 -12.30 0.89 -4.57
CA SER A 52 -12.95 2.08 -5.16
C SER A 52 -13.76 1.82 -6.44
N PRO A 53 -14.64 0.83 -6.49
CA PRO A 53 -15.27 0.40 -7.75
C PRO A 53 -16.09 1.50 -8.44
N ASN A 54 -16.62 2.46 -7.69
CA ASN A 54 -17.46 3.53 -8.21
C ASN A 54 -16.71 4.86 -8.41
N LEU A 55 -15.54 5.05 -7.83
CA LEU A 55 -14.78 6.29 -7.89
C LEU A 55 -14.42 6.74 -9.33
N PRO A 56 -13.94 5.85 -10.24
CA PRO A 56 -13.63 6.25 -11.61
C PRO A 56 -14.82 6.86 -12.35
N ASN A 57 -16.01 6.28 -12.17
CA ASN A 57 -17.24 6.78 -12.78
C ASN A 57 -17.69 8.12 -12.17
N ALA A 58 -17.57 8.28 -10.86
CA ALA A 58 -17.86 9.53 -10.16
C ALA A 58 -16.92 10.65 -10.63
N VAL A 59 -15.62 10.40 -10.70
CA VAL A 59 -14.63 11.37 -11.20
C VAL A 59 -14.92 11.75 -12.66
N LYS A 60 -15.25 10.80 -13.51
CA LYS A 60 -15.61 11.07 -14.91
C LYS A 60 -16.87 11.93 -15.00
N LYS A 61 -17.92 11.60 -14.24
CA LYS A 61 -19.19 12.32 -14.20
C LYS A 61 -19.04 13.77 -13.73
N TYR A 62 -18.24 13.98 -12.70
CA TYR A 62 -18.06 15.29 -12.06
C TYR A 62 -16.78 16.03 -12.47
N ARG A 63 -16.11 15.59 -13.54
CA ARG A 63 -14.81 16.12 -14.00
C ARG A 63 -14.74 17.64 -14.04
N LYS A 64 -15.79 18.32 -14.52
CA LYS A 64 -15.81 19.80 -14.58
C LYS A 64 -15.82 20.44 -13.19
N LYS A 65 -16.57 19.85 -12.23
CA LYS A 65 -16.63 20.34 -10.85
C LYS A 65 -15.35 20.06 -10.08
N LEU A 66 -14.67 18.95 -10.40
CA LEU A 66 -13.45 18.48 -9.74
C LEU A 66 -12.16 19.08 -10.31
N LYS A 67 -12.26 19.93 -11.37
CA LYS A 67 -11.06 20.59 -11.92
C LYS A 67 -10.35 21.38 -10.81
N ALA A 68 -9.07 21.08 -10.60
CA ALA A 68 -8.20 21.71 -9.62
C ALA A 68 -6.77 21.77 -10.16
N ASP A 69 -5.95 22.62 -9.58
CA ASP A 69 -4.54 22.80 -9.97
C ASP A 69 -3.63 21.83 -9.20
N ARG A 70 -4.10 21.36 -8.05
CA ARG A 70 -3.38 20.41 -7.18
C ARG A 70 -4.35 19.38 -6.63
N LEU A 71 -3.84 18.16 -6.46
CA LEU A 71 -4.49 17.06 -5.77
C LEU A 71 -3.65 16.72 -4.55
N VAL A 72 -4.28 16.67 -3.38
CA VAL A 72 -3.67 16.16 -2.15
C VAL A 72 -4.48 14.96 -1.70
N ILE A 73 -3.81 13.84 -1.48
CA ILE A 73 -4.42 12.62 -0.97
C ILE A 73 -4.02 12.50 0.50
N LEU A 74 -5.04 12.53 1.38
CA LEU A 74 -4.86 12.40 2.82
C LEU A 74 -5.05 10.93 3.22
N ASP A 75 -4.09 10.12 2.85
CA ASP A 75 -4.10 8.67 3.07
C ASP A 75 -2.68 8.14 3.27
N GLY A 76 -2.58 6.93 3.80
CA GLY A 76 -1.33 6.27 4.08
C GLY A 76 -0.77 6.50 5.49
N PRO A 77 0.11 5.61 5.95
CA PRO A 77 0.71 5.67 7.26
C PRO A 77 1.72 6.83 7.37
N ARG A 78 1.85 7.37 8.59
CA ARG A 78 3.00 8.21 8.92
C ARG A 78 4.27 7.37 8.94
N HIS A 79 5.41 8.03 8.69
CA HIS A 79 6.71 7.39 8.87
C HIS A 79 6.88 6.91 10.33
N PRO A 80 7.56 5.77 10.58
CA PRO A 80 7.79 5.25 11.94
C PRO A 80 8.43 6.25 12.90
N SER A 81 9.24 7.20 12.40
CA SER A 81 9.80 8.30 13.19
C SER A 81 8.78 9.26 13.77
N ASN A 82 7.50 9.14 13.39
CA ASN A 82 6.42 10.06 13.74
C ASN A 82 6.61 11.52 13.25
N GLU A 83 7.59 11.76 12.38
CA GLU A 83 7.81 13.06 11.76
C GLU A 83 6.79 13.34 10.64
N PRO A 84 6.49 14.62 10.34
CA PRO A 84 5.65 15.00 9.21
C PRO A 84 6.21 14.40 7.91
N THR A 85 5.36 13.72 7.16
CA THR A 85 5.79 12.93 6.00
C THR A 85 5.00 13.31 4.74
N LEU A 86 5.73 13.56 3.65
CA LEU A 86 5.15 13.68 2.31
C LEU A 86 5.61 12.49 1.47
N THR A 87 4.64 11.78 0.90
CA THR A 87 4.89 10.64 0.00
C THR A 87 4.67 11.08 -1.44
N PHE A 88 5.70 10.96 -2.28
CA PHE A 88 5.67 11.41 -3.67
C PHE A 88 5.34 10.30 -4.68
N GLY A 89 5.06 9.12 -4.22
CA GLY A 89 4.72 7.98 -5.05
C GLY A 89 4.43 6.75 -4.22
N ALA A 90 3.88 5.74 -4.85
CA ALA A 90 3.58 4.45 -4.23
C ALA A 90 4.21 3.33 -5.04
N ARG A 91 4.47 2.21 -4.39
CA ARG A 91 4.86 0.98 -5.07
C ARG A 91 3.67 0.46 -5.87
N GLY A 92 3.95 -0.09 -7.05
CA GLY A 92 2.94 -0.81 -7.81
C GLY A 92 2.54 -2.12 -7.13
N ILE A 93 1.37 -2.63 -7.49
CA ILE A 93 0.90 -3.95 -7.11
C ILE A 93 0.48 -4.72 -8.35
N ALA A 94 0.87 -5.99 -8.42
CA ALA A 94 0.36 -6.93 -9.42
C ALA A 94 -0.18 -8.15 -8.69
N THR A 95 -1.46 -8.46 -8.91
CA THR A 95 -2.10 -9.63 -8.34
C THR A 95 -2.34 -10.67 -9.42
N ILE A 96 -1.89 -11.90 -9.18
CA ILE A 96 -2.09 -13.02 -10.08
C ILE A 96 -2.77 -14.18 -9.36
N GLN A 97 -3.54 -14.95 -10.10
CA GLN A 97 -4.09 -16.21 -9.62
C GLN A 97 -3.44 -17.36 -10.38
N LEU A 98 -2.77 -18.25 -9.65
CA LEU A 98 -2.16 -19.45 -10.20
C LEU A 98 -3.08 -20.64 -9.96
N LYS A 99 -3.40 -21.37 -11.03
CA LYS A 99 -4.17 -22.60 -10.96
C LYS A 99 -3.40 -23.74 -11.66
N VAL A 100 -3.02 -24.74 -10.87
CA VAL A 100 -2.34 -25.93 -11.39
C VAL A 100 -3.29 -27.10 -11.35
N HIS A 101 -3.48 -27.75 -12.49
CA HIS A 101 -4.38 -28.89 -12.63
C HIS A 101 -3.62 -30.20 -12.41
N GLY A 102 -4.24 -31.12 -11.71
CA GLY A 102 -3.81 -32.49 -11.49
C GLY A 102 -4.63 -33.51 -12.31
N PRO A 103 -4.63 -34.79 -11.92
CA PRO A 103 -5.46 -35.80 -12.55
C PRO A 103 -6.95 -35.47 -12.43
N LYS A 104 -7.76 -36.07 -13.34
CA LYS A 104 -9.20 -35.83 -13.42
C LYS A 104 -9.93 -36.16 -12.13
N TYR A 105 -9.46 -37.17 -11.41
CA TYR A 105 -10.02 -37.64 -10.12
C TYR A 105 -8.92 -37.81 -9.09
N PRO A 106 -9.20 -37.69 -7.80
CA PRO A 106 -8.28 -38.04 -6.73
C PRO A 106 -7.74 -39.46 -6.88
N GLN A 107 -6.45 -39.63 -6.66
CA GLN A 107 -5.76 -40.89 -6.83
C GLN A 107 -5.29 -41.44 -5.48
N HIS A 108 -5.31 -42.73 -5.33
CA HIS A 108 -4.80 -43.42 -4.14
C HIS A 108 -3.25 -43.44 -4.20
N SER A 109 -2.60 -42.97 -3.17
CA SER A 109 -1.12 -42.84 -3.11
C SER A 109 -0.42 -44.22 -3.21
N GLY A 110 -1.00 -45.27 -2.67
CA GLY A 110 -0.45 -46.63 -2.75
C GLY A 110 -0.39 -47.19 -4.17
N HIS A 111 -1.25 -46.70 -5.08
CA HIS A 111 -1.27 -47.17 -6.47
C HIS A 111 -0.56 -46.22 -7.42
N TYR A 112 -0.66 -44.91 -7.19
CA TYR A 112 -0.21 -43.88 -8.13
C TYR A 112 0.76 -42.88 -7.52
N GLY A 113 1.28 -43.13 -6.28
CA GLY A 113 2.31 -42.31 -5.67
C GLY A 113 3.55 -42.27 -6.55
N ASN A 114 4.16 -41.08 -6.70
CA ASN A 114 5.28 -40.81 -7.61
C ASN A 114 5.05 -41.07 -9.10
N TYR A 115 3.91 -41.66 -9.49
CA TYR A 115 3.54 -41.86 -10.89
C TYR A 115 2.74 -40.67 -11.44
N VAL A 116 1.78 -40.19 -10.65
CA VAL A 116 0.94 -39.04 -11.04
C VAL A 116 1.53 -37.73 -10.51
N PRO A 117 1.69 -36.71 -11.36
CA PRO A 117 2.19 -35.40 -10.92
C PRO A 117 1.27 -34.79 -9.84
N ASN A 118 1.88 -34.40 -8.73
CA ASN A 118 1.15 -33.73 -7.65
C ASN A 118 1.03 -32.22 -7.97
N PRO A 119 -0.20 -31.68 -8.12
CA PRO A 119 -0.38 -30.25 -8.46
C PRO A 119 0.09 -29.30 -7.38
N ALA A 120 0.04 -29.71 -6.10
CA ALA A 120 0.53 -28.88 -5.00
C ALA A 120 2.05 -28.70 -5.06
N ILE A 121 2.79 -29.79 -5.35
CA ILE A 121 4.26 -29.71 -5.53
C ILE A 121 4.60 -28.87 -6.75
N ARG A 122 3.89 -29.02 -7.86
CA ARG A 122 4.11 -28.18 -9.04
C ARG A 122 3.83 -26.69 -8.76
N LEU A 123 2.75 -26.40 -8.05
CA LEU A 123 2.42 -25.02 -7.65
C LEU A 123 3.53 -24.44 -6.77
N SER A 124 4.02 -25.19 -5.78
CA SER A 124 5.14 -24.76 -4.92
C SER A 124 6.39 -24.45 -5.71
N GLN A 125 6.72 -25.30 -6.69
CA GLN A 125 7.89 -25.09 -7.57
C GLN A 125 7.74 -23.83 -8.44
N ILE A 126 6.55 -23.59 -8.98
CA ILE A 126 6.25 -22.38 -9.76
C ILE A 126 6.43 -21.13 -8.86
N ILE A 127 5.83 -21.12 -7.67
CA ILE A 127 5.95 -20.00 -6.73
C ILE A 127 7.42 -19.77 -6.36
N ALA A 128 8.15 -20.84 -6.00
CA ALA A 128 9.56 -20.76 -5.65
C ALA A 128 10.45 -20.27 -6.81
N SER A 129 10.02 -20.45 -8.07
CA SER A 129 10.77 -19.95 -9.23
C SER A 129 10.53 -18.46 -9.53
N MET A 130 9.55 -17.82 -8.88
CA MET A 130 9.17 -16.43 -9.17
C MET A 130 10.03 -15.40 -8.42
N LYS A 131 10.71 -15.81 -7.36
CA LYS A 131 11.57 -14.95 -6.53
C LYS A 131 12.80 -15.74 -6.13
N ASN A 132 13.97 -15.15 -6.23
CA ASN A 132 15.22 -15.80 -5.79
C ASN A 132 15.47 -15.59 -4.29
N GLN A 133 16.57 -16.16 -3.78
CA GLN A 133 16.96 -16.07 -2.36
C GLN A 133 17.33 -14.64 -1.92
N ASP A 134 17.66 -13.76 -2.87
CA ASP A 134 17.96 -12.34 -2.61
C ASP A 134 16.70 -11.47 -2.65
N GLY A 135 15.52 -12.08 -2.74
CA GLY A 135 14.25 -11.35 -2.79
C GLY A 135 13.91 -10.76 -4.16
N ILE A 136 14.70 -11.01 -5.19
CA ILE A 136 14.50 -10.46 -6.53
C ILE A 136 13.48 -11.31 -7.29
N VAL A 137 12.49 -10.65 -7.90
CA VAL A 137 11.52 -11.31 -8.77
C VAL A 137 12.20 -11.72 -10.08
N THR A 138 12.10 -13.00 -10.42
CA THR A 138 12.77 -13.61 -11.58
C THR A 138 11.90 -13.70 -12.83
N ILE A 139 10.72 -13.11 -12.79
CA ILE A 139 9.80 -13.07 -13.94
C ILE A 139 10.32 -12.04 -14.95
N ASN A 140 10.54 -12.48 -16.17
CA ASN A 140 11.00 -11.60 -17.25
C ASN A 140 10.07 -10.40 -17.43
N GLY A 141 10.64 -9.20 -17.56
CA GLY A 141 9.91 -7.95 -17.76
C GLY A 141 9.32 -7.34 -16.49
N PHE A 142 9.45 -7.99 -15.32
CA PHE A 142 8.88 -7.45 -14.07
C PHE A 142 9.44 -6.08 -13.68
N TYR A 143 10.70 -5.83 -13.97
CA TYR A 143 11.39 -4.58 -13.65
C TYR A 143 11.54 -3.64 -14.85
N ASP A 144 10.99 -4.00 -16.01
CA ASP A 144 11.12 -3.18 -17.21
C ASP A 144 10.46 -1.80 -17.03
N GLY A 145 11.20 -0.75 -17.43
CA GLY A 145 10.73 0.63 -17.29
C GLY A 145 10.79 1.22 -15.88
N ILE A 146 11.35 0.50 -14.90
CA ILE A 146 11.57 1.04 -13.55
C ILE A 146 12.88 1.83 -13.53
N GLU A 147 12.77 3.15 -13.43
CA GLU A 147 13.91 4.06 -13.30
C GLU A 147 13.78 4.88 -12.02
N ILE A 148 14.78 4.78 -11.15
CA ILE A 148 14.89 5.63 -9.96
C ILE A 148 15.96 6.69 -10.24
N SER A 149 15.54 7.95 -10.37
CA SER A 149 16.47 9.05 -10.64
C SER A 149 17.44 9.27 -9.48
N ASP A 150 18.61 9.81 -9.78
CA ASP A 150 19.61 10.18 -8.75
C ASP A 150 19.04 11.18 -7.73
N LYS A 151 18.17 12.08 -8.18
CA LYS A 151 17.45 13.00 -7.30
C LYS A 151 16.58 12.26 -6.30
N ALA A 152 15.81 11.28 -6.75
CA ALA A 152 14.98 10.45 -5.87
C ALA A 152 15.83 9.65 -4.88
N ARG A 153 16.92 9.04 -5.32
CA ARG A 153 17.87 8.32 -4.44
C ARG A 153 18.45 9.22 -3.35
N LYS A 154 18.85 10.44 -3.70
CA LYS A 154 19.37 11.41 -2.73
C LYS A 154 18.34 11.85 -1.70
N ILE A 155 17.08 12.02 -2.10
CA ILE A 155 15.99 12.35 -1.18
C ILE A 155 15.69 11.15 -0.27
N MET A 156 15.58 9.96 -0.82
CA MET A 156 15.33 8.73 -0.04
C MET A 156 16.43 8.47 1.00
N ALA A 157 17.68 8.76 0.68
CA ALA A 157 18.79 8.60 1.60
C ALA A 157 18.78 9.59 2.80
N GLN A 158 17.91 10.59 2.78
CA GLN A 158 17.72 11.53 3.90
C GLN A 158 16.60 11.12 4.86
N VAL A 159 15.80 10.14 4.46
CA VAL A 159 14.71 9.63 5.31
C VAL A 159 15.32 8.87 6.48
N PRO A 160 14.96 9.22 7.75
CA PRO A 160 15.43 8.48 8.90
C PRO A 160 14.87 7.04 8.84
N ASP A 161 15.76 6.08 8.92
CA ASP A 161 15.41 4.67 8.87
C ASP A 161 16.17 3.92 9.98
N ASP A 162 15.51 3.67 11.09
CA ASP A 162 16.04 2.79 12.14
C ASP A 162 15.48 1.36 11.94
N GLU A 163 16.13 0.62 11.05
CA GLU A 163 15.78 -0.77 10.77
C GLU A 163 15.74 -1.63 12.04
N ASN A 164 16.63 -1.38 13.02
CA ASN A 164 16.66 -2.14 14.26
C ASN A 164 15.43 -1.86 15.13
N GLU A 165 14.97 -0.62 15.16
CA GLU A 165 13.77 -0.25 15.89
C GLU A 165 12.53 -0.84 15.22
N ILE A 166 12.44 -0.73 13.89
CA ILE A 166 11.37 -1.32 13.09
C ILE A 166 11.31 -2.84 13.35
N ARG A 167 12.43 -3.55 13.21
CA ARG A 167 12.47 -5.00 13.44
C ARG A 167 12.03 -5.38 14.86
N ARG A 168 12.46 -4.63 15.86
CA ARG A 168 12.03 -4.85 17.26
C ARG A 168 10.53 -4.61 17.44
N SER A 169 9.99 -3.55 16.85
CA SER A 169 8.58 -3.19 17.00
C SER A 169 7.63 -4.21 16.37
N ILE A 170 8.03 -4.82 15.25
CA ILE A 170 7.24 -5.85 14.56
C ILE A 170 7.61 -7.28 14.93
N GLY A 171 8.66 -7.48 15.76
CA GLY A 171 9.02 -8.78 16.31
C GLY A 171 9.70 -9.74 15.32
N ILE A 172 10.48 -9.22 14.37
CA ILE A 172 11.26 -10.05 13.42
C ILE A 172 12.76 -9.97 13.74
N SER A 173 13.48 -11.07 13.51
CA SER A 173 14.94 -11.14 13.66
C SER A 173 15.69 -10.63 12.44
N GLU A 174 15.14 -10.87 11.26
CA GLU A 174 15.76 -10.55 9.96
C GLU A 174 14.69 -9.98 9.02
N ILE A 175 15.12 -9.12 8.11
CA ILE A 175 14.28 -8.64 7.00
C ILE A 175 14.25 -9.68 5.88
N ASP A 176 13.15 -9.77 5.15
CA ASP A 176 13.10 -10.50 3.88
C ASP A 176 13.94 -9.73 2.84
N LYS A 177 14.88 -10.41 2.20
CA LYS A 177 15.74 -9.80 1.17
C LYS A 177 15.05 -9.76 -0.17
#